data_b5d0595fd2ed2e6ea2024adc58ea2b79
#
_entry.id   b5d0595fd2ed2e6ea2024adc58ea2b79
#
_cell.length_a   1.000
_cell.length_b   1.000
_cell.length_c   1.000
_cell.angle_alpha   90.00
_cell.angle_beta   90.00
_cell.angle_gamma   90.00
#
_symmetry.space_group_name_H-M   'P 1'
#
loop_
_entity.id
_entity.type
_entity.pdbx_description
1 polymer ?
#
loop_
_entity_poly.entity_id
_entity_poly.type
_entity_poly.pdbx_seq_one_letter_code
_entity_poly.pdbx_strand_id
1 'polypeptide(L)'
;MDKKRKRKNTALPLLLAALTLAGAGLWWGNYTLSTEEYTFTSRRLPQGWDGARIVVLSDLHGRRFGRDNSRLLEAVRKARPDIIALVGDLVDEWSGTEYLRPLLRGLTAMAPTYFVSGNHEWAAGAMSELTPLLKECGVTYLSNTFVTLERNGGAIAVA
;
A
#
# COMPACT_ATOMS: atom_id res chain seq x y z
N MET A 1 48.40 -36.18 34.58
CA MET A 1 48.21 -35.44 33.35
C MET A 1 46.75 -34.96 33.27
N ASP A 2 46.54 -33.71 33.61
CA ASP A 2 45.19 -33.17 33.76
C ASP A 2 44.79 -32.49 32.43
N LYS A 3 43.83 -33.12 31.67
CA LYS A 3 43.31 -32.58 30.42
C LYS A 3 42.28 -31.49 30.74
N LYS A 4 42.69 -30.24 30.88
CA LYS A 4 41.80 -29.07 30.90
C LYS A 4 40.92 -29.05 29.63
N ARG A 5 39.69 -29.51 29.76
CA ARG A 5 38.66 -29.45 28.73
C ARG A 5 38.30 -27.97 28.49
N LYS A 6 38.85 -27.39 27.41
CA LYS A 6 38.47 -26.04 26.99
C LYS A 6 36.96 -26.02 26.73
N ARG A 7 36.19 -25.41 27.62
CA ARG A 7 34.75 -25.11 27.37
C ARG A 7 34.69 -24.19 26.17
N LYS A 8 34.21 -24.70 25.05
CA LYS A 8 33.91 -23.85 23.86
C LYS A 8 32.80 -22.90 24.28
N ASN A 9 33.07 -21.60 24.17
CA ASN A 9 32.10 -20.58 24.52
C ASN A 9 31.04 -20.54 23.41
N THR A 10 29.96 -21.27 23.56
CA THR A 10 28.87 -21.39 22.58
C THR A 10 27.85 -20.26 22.67
N ALA A 11 27.98 -19.40 23.68
CA ALA A 11 27.05 -18.29 23.89
C ALA A 11 27.09 -17.25 22.75
N LEU A 12 28.29 -16.90 22.26
CA LEU A 12 28.46 -15.91 21.19
C LEU A 12 27.83 -16.35 19.86
N PRO A 13 28.06 -17.56 19.33
CA PRO A 13 27.41 -18.00 18.08
C PRO A 13 25.91 -18.15 18.23
N LEU A 14 25.39 -18.52 19.39
CA LEU A 14 23.93 -18.57 19.64
C LEU A 14 23.32 -17.17 19.65
N LEU A 15 23.99 -16.20 20.27
CA LEU A 15 23.54 -14.79 20.25
C LEU A 15 23.53 -14.23 18.83
N LEU A 16 24.58 -14.46 18.05
CA LEU A 16 24.65 -14.03 16.65
C LEU A 16 23.54 -14.67 15.80
N ALA A 17 23.26 -15.95 15.99
CA ALA A 17 22.17 -16.64 15.30
C ALA A 17 20.81 -16.03 15.67
N ALA A 18 20.58 -15.75 16.96
CA ALA A 18 19.34 -15.12 17.42
C ALA A 18 19.14 -13.72 16.83
N LEU A 19 20.20 -12.89 16.81
CA LEU A 19 20.16 -11.56 16.20
C LEU A 19 19.91 -11.61 14.70
N THR A 20 20.51 -12.58 13.99
CA THR A 20 20.30 -12.75 12.54
C THR A 20 18.85 -13.17 12.24
N LEU A 21 18.31 -14.10 13.02
CA LEU A 21 16.91 -14.53 12.88
C LEU A 21 15.95 -13.41 13.21
N ALA A 22 16.20 -12.63 14.26
CA ALA A 22 15.38 -11.46 14.59
C ALA A 22 15.44 -10.40 13.48
N GLY A 23 16.64 -10.10 12.98
CA GLY A 23 16.83 -9.17 11.85
C GLY A 23 16.12 -9.64 10.57
N ALA A 24 16.22 -10.92 10.24
CA ALA A 24 15.53 -11.52 9.11
C ALA A 24 14.00 -11.48 9.28
N GLY A 25 13.50 -11.76 10.49
CA GLY A 25 12.07 -11.65 10.81
C GLY A 25 11.53 -10.22 10.68
N LEU A 26 12.27 -9.23 11.21
CA LEU A 26 11.92 -7.83 11.06
C LEU A 26 11.95 -7.39 9.59
N TRP A 27 12.98 -7.80 8.85
CA TRP A 27 13.07 -7.50 7.42
C TRP A 27 11.90 -8.12 6.65
N TRP A 28 11.60 -9.40 6.91
CA TRP A 28 10.48 -10.11 6.29
C TRP A 28 9.14 -9.41 6.57
N GLY A 29 8.85 -9.10 7.84
CA GLY A 29 7.61 -8.42 8.24
C GLY A 29 7.43 -7.03 7.63
N ASN A 30 8.54 -6.29 7.44
CA ASN A 30 8.48 -4.93 6.90
C ASN A 30 8.46 -4.85 5.35
N TYR A 31 8.96 -5.87 4.63
CA TYR A 31 9.13 -5.83 3.18
C TYR A 31 8.33 -6.89 2.42
N THR A 32 7.53 -7.70 3.13
CA THR A 32 6.64 -8.66 2.50
C THR A 32 5.30 -8.01 2.21
N LEU A 33 4.87 -8.06 0.95
CA LEU A 33 3.55 -7.66 0.54
C LEU A 33 2.58 -8.80 0.81
N SER A 34 1.56 -8.56 1.63
CA SER A 34 0.42 -9.46 1.83
C SER A 34 -0.84 -8.84 1.23
N THR A 35 -1.74 -9.69 0.76
CA THR A 35 -3.06 -9.27 0.29
C THR A 35 -4.09 -9.95 1.18
N GLU A 36 -4.96 -9.14 1.76
CA GLU A 36 -6.09 -9.62 2.55
C GLU A 36 -7.38 -9.34 1.78
N GLU A 37 -8.33 -10.25 1.85
CA GLU A 37 -9.60 -10.14 1.16
C GLU A 37 -10.74 -10.15 2.18
N TYR A 38 -11.60 -9.14 2.11
CA TYR A 38 -12.77 -8.97 2.96
C TYR A 38 -14.02 -8.92 2.10
N THR A 39 -15.08 -9.59 2.52
CA THR A 39 -16.38 -9.54 1.86
C THR A 39 -17.37 -8.76 2.70
N PHE A 40 -17.93 -7.69 2.13
CA PHE A 40 -19.01 -6.92 2.73
C PHE A 40 -20.33 -7.24 2.05
N THR A 41 -21.37 -7.48 2.86
CA THR A 41 -22.72 -7.70 2.36
C THR A 41 -23.65 -6.64 2.93
N SER A 42 -24.42 -5.98 2.07
CA SER A 42 -25.37 -4.95 2.48
C SER A 42 -26.65 -5.02 1.64
N ARG A 43 -27.81 -4.96 2.29
CA ARG A 43 -29.11 -4.83 1.60
C ARG A 43 -29.31 -3.46 0.95
N ARG A 44 -28.46 -2.48 1.28
CA ARG A 44 -28.49 -1.12 0.71
C ARG A 44 -27.63 -1.00 -0.53
N LEU A 45 -26.79 -2.01 -0.83
CA LEU A 45 -25.95 -1.98 -2.02
C LEU A 45 -26.85 -2.14 -3.25
N PRO A 46 -26.76 -1.20 -4.23
CA PRO A 46 -27.47 -1.35 -5.48
C PRO A 46 -27.05 -2.63 -6.21
N GLN A 47 -27.99 -3.34 -6.81
CA GLN A 47 -27.73 -4.63 -7.47
C GLN A 47 -26.61 -4.55 -8.54
N GLY A 48 -26.48 -3.43 -9.22
CA GLY A 48 -25.42 -3.22 -10.20
C GLY A 48 -24.00 -3.26 -9.63
N TRP A 49 -23.87 -3.14 -8.31
CA TRP A 49 -22.59 -3.17 -7.57
C TRP A 49 -22.34 -4.51 -6.86
N ASP A 50 -23.22 -5.49 -7.03
CA ASP A 50 -22.95 -6.82 -6.49
C ASP A 50 -21.71 -7.43 -7.13
N GLY A 51 -20.84 -8.02 -6.30
CA GLY A 51 -19.54 -8.56 -6.71
C GLY A 51 -18.49 -7.51 -7.10
N ALA A 52 -18.73 -6.20 -6.88
CA ALA A 52 -17.73 -5.17 -7.13
C ALA A 52 -16.51 -5.35 -6.22
N ARG A 53 -15.31 -5.13 -6.77
CA ARG A 53 -14.03 -5.25 -6.08
C ARG A 53 -13.39 -3.90 -5.89
N ILE A 54 -13.14 -3.56 -4.64
CA ILE A 54 -12.43 -2.33 -4.27
C ILE A 54 -11.07 -2.74 -3.72
N VAL A 55 -10.00 -2.28 -4.34
CA VAL A 55 -8.65 -2.41 -3.77
C VAL A 55 -8.34 -1.17 -2.97
N VAL A 56 -7.90 -1.37 -1.74
CA VAL A 56 -7.49 -0.29 -0.83
C VAL A 56 -5.99 -0.37 -0.62
N LEU A 57 -5.29 0.73 -0.81
CA LEU A 57 -3.87 0.90 -0.53
C LEU A 57 -3.71 2.07 0.44
N SER A 58 -2.97 1.85 1.52
CA SER A 58 -2.67 2.85 2.55
C SER A 58 -1.27 2.62 3.11
N ASP A 59 -0.73 3.61 3.81
CA ASP A 59 0.48 3.50 4.63
C ASP A 59 1.71 2.98 3.88
N LEU A 60 1.90 3.46 2.64
CA LEU A 60 3.09 3.10 1.87
C LEU A 60 4.36 3.71 2.45
N HIS A 61 4.27 4.92 3.04
CA HIS A 61 5.39 5.62 3.70
C HIS A 61 6.69 5.57 2.90
N GLY A 62 6.63 5.93 1.63
CA GLY A 62 7.79 5.93 0.76
C GLY A 62 8.32 4.55 0.34
N ARG A 63 7.70 3.46 0.78
CA ARG A 63 8.14 2.10 0.46
C ARG A 63 7.90 1.76 -1.00
N ARG A 64 8.83 0.97 -1.55
CA ARG A 64 8.76 0.48 -2.92
C ARG A 64 8.75 -1.04 -2.93
N PHE A 65 7.77 -1.60 -3.59
CA PHE A 65 7.59 -3.05 -3.72
C PHE A 65 8.07 -3.53 -5.10
N GLY A 66 9.38 -3.74 -5.22
CA GLY A 66 10.05 -4.03 -6.48
C GLY A 66 10.38 -2.77 -7.27
N ARG A 67 10.98 -2.95 -8.45
CA ARG A 67 11.27 -1.83 -9.34
C ARG A 67 9.97 -1.17 -9.81
N ASP A 68 9.86 0.14 -9.65
CA ASP A 68 8.68 0.92 -10.03
C ASP A 68 7.37 0.38 -9.43
N ASN A 69 7.45 -0.19 -8.22
CA ASN A 69 6.33 -0.85 -7.53
C ASN A 69 5.71 -2.03 -8.30
N SER A 70 6.48 -2.70 -9.16
CA SER A 70 6.00 -3.79 -10.01
C SER A 70 5.30 -4.92 -9.25
N ARG A 71 5.77 -5.27 -8.04
CA ARG A 71 5.16 -6.31 -7.21
C ARG A 71 3.80 -5.87 -6.65
N LEU A 72 3.68 -4.61 -6.25
CA LEU A 72 2.42 -4.03 -5.78
C LEU A 72 1.41 -3.95 -6.93
N LEU A 73 1.82 -3.43 -8.09
CA LEU A 73 0.97 -3.37 -9.28
C LEU A 73 0.49 -4.75 -9.72
N GLU A 74 1.33 -5.77 -9.63
CA GLU A 74 0.94 -7.15 -9.95
C GLU A 74 -0.09 -7.71 -8.94
N ALA A 75 0.06 -7.41 -7.64
CA ALA A 75 -0.92 -7.80 -6.64
C ALA A 75 -2.28 -7.14 -6.89
N VAL A 76 -2.29 -5.83 -7.18
CA VAL A 76 -3.51 -5.08 -7.54
C VAL A 76 -4.16 -5.67 -8.80
N ARG A 77 -3.38 -5.96 -9.85
CA ARG A 77 -3.89 -6.54 -11.09
C ARG A 77 -4.55 -7.90 -10.84
N LYS A 78 -3.97 -8.75 -9.99
CA LYS A 78 -4.54 -10.05 -9.61
C LYS A 78 -5.87 -9.93 -8.88
N ALA A 79 -6.04 -8.89 -8.08
CA ALA A 79 -7.29 -8.58 -7.40
C ALA A 79 -8.41 -8.16 -8.37
N ARG A 80 -8.10 -7.72 -9.60
CA ARG A 80 -9.06 -7.27 -10.63
C ARG A 80 -10.02 -6.21 -10.09
N PRO A 81 -9.53 -5.04 -9.67
CA PRO A 81 -10.35 -4.02 -9.06
C PRO A 81 -11.33 -3.40 -10.05
N ASP A 82 -12.54 -3.07 -9.57
CA ASP A 82 -13.46 -2.14 -10.22
C ASP A 82 -13.19 -0.69 -9.77
N ILE A 83 -12.61 -0.53 -8.56
CA ILE A 83 -12.22 0.75 -7.96
C ILE A 83 -10.92 0.55 -7.21
N ILE A 84 -10.06 1.57 -7.22
CA ILE A 84 -8.85 1.64 -6.38
C ILE A 84 -8.96 2.86 -5.46
N ALA A 85 -8.82 2.65 -4.16
CA ALA A 85 -8.79 3.69 -3.15
C ALA A 85 -7.39 3.80 -2.54
N LEU A 86 -6.77 4.97 -2.65
CA LEU A 86 -5.53 5.35 -2.00
C LEU A 86 -5.89 6.14 -0.75
N VAL A 87 -5.70 5.53 0.43
CA VAL A 87 -6.21 6.06 1.70
C VAL A 87 -5.06 6.62 2.54
N GLY A 88 -4.41 7.64 1.99
CA GLY A 88 -3.37 8.43 2.65
C GLY A 88 -2.07 7.69 2.96
N ASP A 89 -1.14 8.45 3.53
CA ASP A 89 0.16 8.03 4.00
C ASP A 89 0.99 7.30 2.92
N LEU A 90 0.88 7.78 1.68
CA LEU A 90 1.67 7.29 0.55
C LEU A 90 3.12 7.71 0.67
N VAL A 91 3.38 8.93 1.17
CA VAL A 91 4.70 9.53 1.35
C VAL A 91 5.11 9.55 2.82
N ASP A 92 6.40 9.73 3.04
CA ASP A 92 6.98 10.12 4.31
C ASP A 92 7.76 11.45 4.14
N GLU A 93 8.35 11.94 5.22
CA GLU A 93 9.11 13.20 5.23
C GLU A 93 10.36 13.19 4.32
N TRP A 94 10.79 12.02 3.85
CA TRP A 94 12.08 11.83 3.18
C TRP A 94 11.97 11.35 1.74
N SER A 95 10.83 10.78 1.34
CA SER A 95 10.72 10.04 0.08
C SER A 95 10.48 10.93 -1.15
N GLY A 96 10.01 12.18 -0.96
CA GLY A 96 9.49 12.99 -2.05
C GLY A 96 8.24 12.37 -2.69
N THR A 97 7.83 12.86 -3.85
CA THR A 97 6.57 12.42 -4.49
C THR A 97 6.78 11.73 -5.84
N GLU A 98 7.86 12.02 -6.55
CA GLU A 98 8.09 11.57 -7.94
C GLU A 98 8.15 10.05 -8.11
N TYR A 99 8.60 9.30 -7.09
CA TYR A 99 8.63 7.84 -7.15
C TYR A 99 7.23 7.21 -7.21
N LEU A 100 6.18 7.96 -6.89
CA LEU A 100 4.79 7.49 -7.00
C LEU A 100 4.29 7.47 -8.45
N ARG A 101 4.89 8.26 -9.35
CA ARG A 101 4.43 8.41 -10.74
C ARG A 101 4.21 7.06 -11.47
N PRO A 102 5.16 6.12 -11.48
CA PRO A 102 4.94 4.81 -12.11
C PRO A 102 3.81 4.02 -11.46
N LEU A 103 3.71 4.08 -10.13
CA LEU A 103 2.63 3.42 -9.37
C LEU A 103 1.27 4.00 -9.77
N LEU A 104 1.10 5.32 -9.66
CA LEU A 104 -0.16 6.00 -9.94
C LEU A 104 -0.64 5.74 -11.38
N ARG A 105 0.24 5.85 -12.36
CA ARG A 105 -0.09 5.53 -13.76
C ARG A 105 -0.45 4.05 -13.95
N GLY A 106 0.24 3.16 -13.26
CA GLY A 106 -0.08 1.74 -13.29
C GLY A 106 -1.44 1.42 -12.69
N LEU A 107 -1.82 2.08 -11.60
CA LEU A 107 -3.12 1.91 -10.95
C LEU A 107 -4.26 2.46 -11.81
N THR A 108 -4.12 3.69 -12.31
CA THR A 108 -5.16 4.34 -13.15
C THR A 108 -5.37 3.64 -14.49
N ALA A 109 -4.36 2.91 -14.99
CA ALA A 109 -4.50 2.04 -16.16
C ALA A 109 -5.33 0.76 -15.88
N MET A 110 -5.58 0.41 -14.60
CA MET A 110 -6.34 -0.78 -14.23
C MET A 110 -7.80 -0.44 -13.89
N ALA A 111 -8.04 0.62 -13.10
CA ALA A 111 -9.37 1.02 -12.65
C ALA A 111 -9.40 2.51 -12.24
N PRO A 112 -10.58 3.13 -12.15
CA PRO A 112 -10.74 4.44 -11.53
C PRO A 112 -10.10 4.47 -10.16
N THR A 113 -9.21 5.45 -9.95
CA THR A 113 -8.38 5.55 -8.76
C THR A 113 -8.69 6.85 -8.03
N TYR A 114 -8.98 6.73 -6.75
CA TYR A 114 -9.33 7.84 -5.85
C TYR A 114 -8.30 7.94 -4.75
N PHE A 115 -8.04 9.15 -4.31
CA PHE A 115 -7.09 9.44 -3.24
C PHE A 115 -7.72 10.35 -2.20
N VAL A 116 -7.48 10.04 -0.93
CA VAL A 116 -7.66 10.94 0.21
C VAL A 116 -6.31 11.09 0.93
N SER A 117 -6.03 12.29 1.45
CA SER A 117 -4.77 12.55 2.15
C SER A 117 -4.78 11.98 3.56
N GLY A 118 -3.65 11.43 4.00
CA GLY A 118 -3.35 11.09 5.37
C GLY A 118 -2.60 12.20 6.10
N ASN A 119 -2.22 11.95 7.34
CA ASN A 119 -1.47 12.91 8.14
C ASN A 119 -0.02 13.11 7.66
N HIS A 120 0.60 12.11 7.06
CA HIS A 120 1.98 12.18 6.56
C HIS A 120 2.11 13.11 5.35
N GLU A 121 1.16 13.15 4.43
CA GLU A 121 1.15 14.10 3.33
C GLU A 121 1.16 15.55 3.83
N TRP A 122 0.43 15.85 4.90
CA TRP A 122 0.37 17.17 5.50
C TRP A 122 1.62 17.48 6.33
N ALA A 123 2.09 16.55 7.15
CA ALA A 123 3.29 16.71 7.96
C ALA A 123 4.54 16.93 7.10
N ALA A 124 4.66 16.22 5.99
CA ALA A 124 5.75 16.38 5.04
C ALA A 124 5.61 17.62 4.13
N GLY A 125 4.48 18.34 4.17
CA GLY A 125 4.20 19.43 3.23
C GLY A 125 4.08 18.97 1.77
N ALA A 126 3.88 17.66 1.56
CA ALA A 126 3.97 17.03 0.23
C ALA A 126 2.76 17.35 -0.67
N MET A 127 1.65 17.85 -0.12
CA MET A 127 0.42 18.07 -0.87
C MET A 127 0.58 19.06 -2.04
N SER A 128 1.50 20.02 -1.94
CA SER A 128 1.78 20.99 -3.01
C SER A 128 2.35 20.33 -4.27
N GLU A 129 3.15 19.29 -4.12
CA GLU A 129 3.74 18.49 -5.20
C GLU A 129 2.86 17.32 -5.60
N LEU A 130 2.24 16.66 -4.61
CA LEU A 130 1.44 15.48 -4.82
C LEU A 130 0.14 15.77 -5.59
N THR A 131 -0.54 16.90 -5.29
CA THR A 131 -1.79 17.24 -5.95
C THR A 131 -1.66 17.37 -7.48
N PRO A 132 -0.68 18.10 -8.04
CA PRO A 132 -0.48 18.14 -9.50
C PRO A 132 -0.08 16.78 -10.07
N LEU A 133 0.72 15.98 -9.34
CA LEU A 133 1.12 14.64 -9.76
C LEU A 133 -0.08 13.68 -9.84
N LEU A 134 -0.96 13.69 -8.84
CA LEU A 134 -2.21 12.91 -8.85
C LEU A 134 -3.04 13.24 -10.09
N LYS A 135 -3.25 14.53 -10.34
CA LYS A 135 -4.01 14.99 -11.51
C LYS A 135 -3.38 14.56 -12.83
N GLU A 136 -2.06 14.72 -12.97
CA GLU A 136 -1.32 14.27 -14.17
C GLU A 136 -1.45 12.77 -14.41
N CYS A 137 -1.45 11.98 -13.33
CA CYS A 137 -1.59 10.54 -13.41
C CYS A 137 -3.05 10.04 -13.52
N GLY A 138 -4.04 10.95 -13.54
CA GLY A 138 -5.46 10.60 -13.67
C GLY A 138 -6.10 10.09 -12.36
N VAL A 139 -5.49 10.38 -11.21
CA VAL A 139 -6.06 10.06 -9.90
C VAL A 139 -6.99 11.18 -9.45
N THR A 140 -8.18 10.84 -8.98
CA THR A 140 -9.14 11.80 -8.44
C THR A 140 -8.88 12.03 -6.95
N TYR A 141 -8.45 13.23 -6.58
CA TYR A 141 -8.30 13.62 -5.18
C TYR A 141 -9.63 14.05 -4.59
N LEU A 142 -10.06 13.37 -3.53
CA LEU A 142 -11.28 13.68 -2.79
C LEU A 142 -10.92 14.46 -1.51
N SER A 143 -11.17 15.75 -1.51
CA SER A 143 -10.96 16.61 -0.34
C SER A 143 -12.28 17.29 0.01
N ASN A 144 -12.93 16.83 1.07
CA ASN A 144 -14.26 17.27 1.49
C ASN A 144 -15.30 17.23 0.35
N THR A 145 -15.18 16.26 -0.53
CA THR A 145 -16.05 16.08 -1.69
C THR A 145 -16.31 14.58 -1.93
N PHE A 146 -17.24 14.30 -2.81
CA PHE A 146 -17.52 12.93 -3.24
C PHE A 146 -17.71 12.87 -4.75
N VAL A 147 -17.62 11.68 -5.29
CA VAL A 147 -18.00 11.35 -6.66
C VAL A 147 -19.08 10.31 -6.66
N THR A 148 -20.00 10.41 -7.60
CA THR A 148 -21.01 9.35 -7.83
C THR A 148 -20.53 8.46 -8.95
N LEU A 149 -20.50 7.15 -8.68
CA LEU A 149 -20.13 6.12 -9.65
C LEU A 149 -21.36 5.33 -10.04
N GLU A 150 -21.54 5.16 -11.32
CA GLU A 150 -22.64 4.37 -11.88
C GLU A 150 -22.12 3.05 -12.44
N ARG A 151 -22.81 1.96 -12.14
CA ARG A 151 -22.51 0.62 -12.65
C ARG A 151 -23.81 -0.17 -12.81
N ASN A 152 -24.06 -0.67 -14.02
CA ASN A 152 -25.23 -1.52 -14.32
C ASN A 152 -26.58 -0.97 -13.78
N GLY A 153 -26.78 0.34 -13.90
CA GLY A 153 -28.00 1.02 -13.43
C GLY A 153 -28.06 1.28 -11.92
N GLY A 154 -27.02 0.96 -11.16
CA GLY A 154 -26.87 1.30 -9.75
C GLY A 154 -25.83 2.39 -9.53
N ALA A 155 -26.05 3.27 -8.56
CA ALA A 155 -25.14 4.35 -8.20
C ALA A 155 -24.65 4.22 -6.76
N ILE A 156 -23.37 4.49 -6.53
CA ILE A 156 -22.75 4.64 -5.20
C ILE A 156 -21.99 5.96 -5.12
N ALA A 157 -21.83 6.48 -3.92
CA ALA A 157 -20.95 7.61 -3.65
C ALA A 157 -19.63 7.13 -3.05
N VAL A 158 -18.52 7.70 -3.52
CA VAL A 158 -17.17 7.52 -2.95
C VAL A 158 -16.72 8.88 -2.46
N ALA A 159 -16.38 8.98 -1.17
CA ALA A 159 -15.98 10.20 -0.46
C ALA A 159 -14.68 9.99 0.30
#